data_7deed75eb8b4b7bd7035fca8d3343bdf
#
_entry.id   7deed75eb8b4b7bd7035fca8d3343bdf
#
_cell.length_a   1.000
_cell.length_b   1.000
_cell.length_c   1.000
_cell.angle_alpha   90.00
_cell.angle_beta   90.00
_cell.angle_gamma   90.00
#
_symmetry.space_group_name_H-M   'P 1'
#
loop_
_entity.id
_entity.type
_entity.pdbx_description
1 polymer ?
#
loop_
_entity_poly.entity_id
_entity_poly.type
_entity_poly.pdbx_seq_one_letter_code
_entity_poly.pdbx_strand_id
1 'polypeptide(L)'
;MKELTWKPILSNLTEALGEIRGLHRLLHFLQFGELPEEDNLSPNNADYIAGLEWRERRNPFNETSLFIRLEHAYCHLNWAWNCRRTQEDRVWHFTDSDASRWNRFPDTAAFADLWPQNRKVKGLMHKLRNKVSLEPVRVFVSMAQRKLNILCYLVAKELGRDWVRPKGLYPEIGAQPLTEKDFARRMHRIYVELNLAWNSRNDKTFATGKRAIDIRRLFPSIFATGCNNMWRAFLLRRR
;
A
#
# COMPACT_ATOMS: atom_id res chain seq x y z
N MET A 1 26.86 5.22 -10.92
CA MET A 1 25.42 4.90 -10.75
C MET A 1 24.71 6.20 -10.40
N LYS A 2 23.52 6.48 -10.94
CA LYS A 2 22.72 7.64 -10.49
C LYS A 2 22.29 7.40 -9.04
N GLU A 3 22.48 8.41 -8.18
CA GLU A 3 22.03 8.38 -6.79
C GLU A 3 20.51 8.27 -6.69
N LEU A 4 20.01 7.74 -5.58
CA LEU A 4 18.60 7.68 -5.29
C LEU A 4 18.09 9.07 -4.86
N THR A 5 16.95 9.46 -5.38
CA THR A 5 16.30 10.73 -5.04
C THR A 5 15.31 10.48 -3.91
N TRP A 6 15.77 10.58 -2.66
CA TRP A 6 15.01 10.17 -1.47
C TRP A 6 13.75 11.00 -1.19
N LYS A 7 13.73 12.28 -1.51
CA LYS A 7 12.60 13.16 -1.17
C LYS A 7 11.29 12.79 -1.90
N PRO A 8 11.26 12.56 -3.24
CA PRO A 8 10.08 12.03 -3.91
C PRO A 8 9.72 10.61 -3.46
N ILE A 9 10.73 9.78 -3.15
CA ILE A 9 10.49 8.45 -2.58
C ILE A 9 9.72 8.59 -1.28
N LEU A 10 10.21 9.40 -0.32
CA LEU A 10 9.56 9.59 0.97
C LEU A 10 8.13 10.11 0.82
N SER A 11 7.91 11.10 -0.05
CA SER A 11 6.58 11.64 -0.29
C SER A 11 5.59 10.55 -0.71
N ASN A 12 5.95 9.74 -1.71
CA ASN A 12 5.08 8.67 -2.17
C ASN A 12 4.89 7.55 -1.14
N LEU A 13 5.93 7.20 -0.38
CA LEU A 13 5.80 6.22 0.71
C LEU A 13 4.87 6.75 1.82
N THR A 14 4.91 8.04 2.11
CA THR A 14 4.04 8.68 3.12
C THR A 14 2.58 8.64 2.69
N GLU A 15 2.29 8.92 1.43
CA GLU A 15 0.93 8.79 0.87
C GLU A 15 0.45 7.34 0.93
N ALA A 16 1.28 6.37 0.50
CA ALA A 16 0.96 4.96 0.61
C ALA A 16 0.68 4.54 2.07
N LEU A 17 1.47 5.05 3.03
CA LEU A 17 1.28 4.79 4.45
C LEU A 17 -0.05 5.37 4.96
N GLY A 18 -0.42 6.56 4.50
CA GLY A 18 -1.73 7.18 4.79
C GLY A 18 -2.89 6.31 4.34
N GLU A 19 -2.85 5.81 3.09
CA GLU A 19 -3.88 4.92 2.55
C GLU A 19 -3.98 3.60 3.32
N ILE A 20 -2.83 2.95 3.60
CA ILE A 20 -2.80 1.68 4.33
C ILE A 20 -3.25 1.86 5.77
N ARG A 21 -2.87 2.96 6.45
CA ARG A 21 -3.32 3.29 7.80
C ARG A 21 -4.83 3.54 7.83
N GLY A 22 -5.36 4.31 6.89
CA GLY A 22 -6.79 4.54 6.76
C GLY A 22 -7.60 3.25 6.53
N LEU A 23 -7.06 2.34 5.72
CA LEU A 23 -7.66 1.01 5.52
C LEU A 23 -7.60 0.16 6.79
N HIS A 24 -6.46 0.14 7.50
CA HIS A 24 -6.31 -0.61 8.76
C HIS A 24 -7.31 -0.14 9.82
N ARG A 25 -7.44 1.18 10.01
CA ARG A 25 -8.43 1.78 10.94
C ARG A 25 -9.86 1.35 10.61
N LEU A 26 -10.23 1.44 9.34
CA LEU A 26 -11.56 1.02 8.88
C LEU A 26 -11.81 -0.47 9.14
N LEU A 27 -10.87 -1.34 8.79
CA LEU A 27 -11.01 -2.78 9.01
C LEU A 27 -11.08 -3.15 10.51
N HIS A 28 -10.32 -2.45 11.34
CA HIS A 28 -10.36 -2.63 12.79
C HIS A 28 -11.72 -2.21 13.35
N PHE A 29 -12.20 -1.04 12.95
CA PHE A 29 -13.52 -0.55 13.34
C PHE A 29 -14.65 -1.50 12.90
N LEU A 30 -14.62 -1.99 11.66
CA LEU A 30 -15.63 -2.93 11.15
C LEU A 30 -15.63 -4.28 11.88
N GLN A 31 -14.48 -4.68 12.45
CA GLN A 31 -14.35 -5.95 13.15
C GLN A 31 -14.67 -5.84 14.65
N PHE A 32 -14.31 -4.73 15.30
CA PHE A 32 -14.34 -4.59 16.75
C PHE A 32 -15.26 -3.45 17.24
N GLY A 33 -15.72 -2.56 16.37
CA GLY A 33 -16.52 -1.39 16.73
C GLY A 33 -15.71 -0.22 17.29
N GLU A 34 -14.37 -0.34 17.34
CA GLU A 34 -13.46 0.67 17.90
C GLU A 34 -12.24 0.89 17.01
N LEU A 35 -11.50 1.98 17.24
CA LEU A 35 -10.23 2.24 16.54
C LEU A 35 -9.08 1.47 17.21
N PRO A 36 -7.97 1.21 16.47
CA PRO A 36 -6.75 0.66 17.05
C PRO A 36 -6.27 1.52 18.23
N GLU A 37 -5.74 0.87 19.30
CA GLU A 37 -5.31 1.51 20.54
C GLU A 37 -4.30 2.66 20.31
N GLU A 38 -3.39 2.48 19.34
CA GLU A 38 -2.40 3.49 18.93
C GLU A 38 -3.01 4.76 18.31
N ASP A 39 -4.28 4.71 17.91
CA ASP A 39 -5.02 5.81 17.31
C ASP A 39 -6.03 6.45 18.27
N ASN A 40 -6.25 5.85 19.45
CA ASN A 40 -7.24 6.31 20.43
C ASN A 40 -6.84 7.60 21.19
N LEU A 41 -5.67 8.13 20.94
CA LEU A 41 -5.14 9.33 21.61
C LEU A 41 -5.55 10.66 20.95
N SER A 42 -6.31 10.63 19.86
CA SER A 42 -6.74 11.86 19.17
C SER A 42 -8.07 12.37 19.74
N PRO A 43 -8.18 13.66 20.09
CA PRO A 43 -9.43 14.26 20.59
C PRO A 43 -10.60 14.20 19.59
N ASN A 44 -10.32 13.97 18.30
CA ASN A 44 -11.33 13.93 17.23
C ASN A 44 -11.81 12.49 16.90
N ASN A 45 -11.51 11.51 17.75
CA ASN A 45 -11.87 10.11 17.46
C ASN A 45 -13.38 9.87 17.40
N ALA A 46 -14.18 10.56 18.23
CA ALA A 46 -15.64 10.42 18.22
C ALA A 46 -16.25 10.84 16.90
N ASP A 47 -15.84 11.97 16.34
CA ASP A 47 -16.32 12.47 15.05
C ASP A 47 -15.87 11.57 13.91
N TYR A 48 -14.65 11.04 13.99
CA TYR A 48 -14.13 10.09 13.01
C TYR A 48 -14.92 8.79 13.03
N ILE A 49 -15.22 8.23 14.20
CA ILE A 49 -16.04 7.01 14.38
C ILE A 49 -17.45 7.26 13.83
N ALA A 50 -18.10 8.36 14.22
CA ALA A 50 -19.42 8.71 13.69
C ALA A 50 -19.43 8.84 12.17
N GLY A 51 -18.36 9.39 11.59
CA GLY A 51 -18.18 9.46 10.14
C GLY A 51 -18.01 8.08 9.48
N LEU A 52 -17.32 7.14 10.12
CA LEU A 52 -17.19 5.75 9.65
C LEU A 52 -18.54 5.04 9.69
N GLU A 53 -19.28 5.13 10.80
CA GLU A 53 -20.62 4.54 10.95
C GLU A 53 -21.59 5.05 9.91
N TRP A 54 -21.61 6.37 9.66
CA TRP A 54 -22.46 6.97 8.66
C TRP A 54 -22.15 6.49 7.25
N ARG A 55 -20.87 6.36 6.91
CA ARG A 55 -20.44 5.83 5.59
C ARG A 55 -20.80 4.37 5.42
N GLU A 56 -20.58 3.57 6.45
CA GLU A 56 -20.86 2.13 6.42
C GLU A 56 -22.35 1.85 6.26
N ARG A 57 -23.22 2.63 6.92
CA ARG A 57 -24.69 2.53 6.73
C ARG A 57 -25.14 2.83 5.31
N ARG A 58 -24.47 3.76 4.60
CA ARG A 58 -24.84 4.17 3.24
C ARG A 58 -24.17 3.36 2.15
N ASN A 59 -22.95 2.95 2.38
CA ASN A 59 -22.12 2.20 1.41
C ASN A 59 -21.26 1.19 2.16
N PRO A 60 -21.81 0.03 2.49
CA PRO A 60 -21.12 -1.02 3.23
C PRO A 60 -19.81 -1.43 2.57
N PHE A 61 -18.80 -1.67 3.41
CA PHE A 61 -17.48 -2.10 2.96
C PHE A 61 -17.56 -3.43 2.20
N ASN A 62 -16.99 -3.45 1.02
CA ASN A 62 -17.04 -4.58 0.10
C ASN A 62 -15.71 -4.73 -0.68
N GLU A 63 -15.63 -5.70 -1.58
CA GLU A 63 -14.44 -5.90 -2.41
C GLU A 63 -14.06 -4.69 -3.26
N THR A 64 -15.02 -3.90 -3.72
CA THR A 64 -14.75 -2.67 -4.48
C THR A 64 -14.09 -1.62 -3.59
N SER A 65 -14.57 -1.46 -2.35
CA SER A 65 -13.98 -0.55 -1.37
C SER A 65 -12.54 -0.96 -1.01
N LEU A 66 -12.31 -2.25 -0.81
CA LEU A 66 -10.98 -2.81 -0.58
C LEU A 66 -10.06 -2.58 -1.78
N PHE A 67 -10.57 -2.87 -2.99
CA PHE A 67 -9.84 -2.68 -4.24
C PHE A 67 -9.35 -1.26 -4.40
N ILE A 68 -10.22 -0.26 -4.28
CA ILE A 68 -9.89 1.16 -4.48
C ILE A 68 -8.76 1.58 -3.52
N ARG A 69 -8.84 1.19 -2.25
CA ARG A 69 -7.83 1.57 -1.25
C ARG A 69 -6.49 0.89 -1.47
N LEU A 70 -6.49 -0.40 -1.81
CA LEU A 70 -5.26 -1.11 -2.15
C LEU A 70 -4.65 -0.55 -3.44
N GLU A 71 -5.45 -0.24 -4.46
CA GLU A 71 -4.98 0.36 -5.70
C GLU A 71 -4.25 1.68 -5.46
N HIS A 72 -4.79 2.57 -4.62
CA HIS A 72 -4.11 3.81 -4.24
C HIS A 72 -2.76 3.54 -3.59
N ALA A 73 -2.71 2.63 -2.62
CA ALA A 73 -1.44 2.26 -1.98
C ALA A 73 -0.42 1.71 -2.99
N TYR A 74 -0.85 0.82 -3.91
CA TYR A 74 0.01 0.30 -4.97
C TYR A 74 0.51 1.40 -5.91
N CYS A 75 -0.34 2.36 -6.30
CA CYS A 75 0.06 3.49 -7.14
C CYS A 75 1.21 4.27 -6.50
N HIS A 76 1.08 4.65 -5.24
CA HIS A 76 2.12 5.40 -4.55
C HIS A 76 3.40 4.58 -4.36
N LEU A 77 3.31 3.28 -4.06
CA LEU A 77 4.47 2.40 -4.00
C LEU A 77 5.17 2.26 -5.36
N ASN A 78 4.40 2.10 -6.44
CA ASN A 78 4.94 2.03 -7.80
C ASN A 78 5.67 3.34 -8.16
N TRP A 79 5.10 4.50 -7.81
CA TRP A 79 5.74 5.79 -8.00
C TRP A 79 7.03 5.89 -7.20
N ALA A 80 7.02 5.55 -5.91
CA ALA A 80 8.22 5.57 -5.08
C ALA A 80 9.37 4.76 -5.68
N TRP A 81 9.06 3.60 -6.26
CA TRP A 81 10.05 2.77 -6.94
C TRP A 81 10.47 3.34 -8.30
N ASN A 82 9.53 3.67 -9.17
CA ASN A 82 9.81 4.00 -10.55
C ASN A 82 10.43 5.40 -10.74
N CYS A 83 10.15 6.36 -9.83
CA CYS A 83 10.78 7.68 -9.86
C CYS A 83 12.08 7.78 -9.05
N ARG A 84 12.55 6.72 -8.39
CA ARG A 84 13.67 6.72 -7.44
C ARG A 84 15.00 7.28 -7.96
N ARG A 85 15.17 7.39 -9.28
CA ARG A 85 16.35 7.95 -9.93
C ARG A 85 16.00 9.15 -10.81
N THR A 86 14.81 9.69 -10.68
CA THR A 86 14.34 10.87 -11.41
C THR A 86 14.69 12.11 -10.60
N GLN A 87 15.15 13.15 -11.26
CA GLN A 87 15.41 14.44 -10.60
C GLN A 87 14.13 14.97 -9.93
N GLU A 88 14.29 15.60 -8.78
CA GLU A 88 13.17 16.07 -7.94
C GLU A 88 12.20 16.96 -8.72
N ASP A 89 12.71 17.97 -9.40
CA ASP A 89 11.88 18.93 -10.18
C ASP A 89 11.01 18.21 -11.20
N ARG A 90 11.54 17.19 -11.87
CA ARG A 90 10.78 16.40 -12.83
C ARG A 90 9.69 15.56 -12.17
N VAL A 91 9.88 15.13 -10.93
CA VAL A 91 8.85 14.37 -10.20
C VAL A 91 7.68 15.29 -9.82
N TRP A 92 7.95 16.56 -9.50
CA TRP A 92 6.89 17.53 -9.18
C TRP A 92 6.20 18.12 -10.41
N HIS A 93 6.85 18.08 -11.58
CA HIS A 93 6.33 18.58 -12.86
C HIS A 93 6.22 17.46 -13.89
N PHE A 94 5.63 16.33 -13.48
CA PHE A 94 5.50 15.13 -14.31
C PHE A 94 4.48 15.31 -15.44
N THR A 95 4.72 14.58 -16.54
CA THR A 95 3.82 14.47 -17.69
C THR A 95 2.89 13.28 -17.57
N ASP A 96 1.84 13.18 -18.39
CA ASP A 96 0.98 12.00 -18.48
C ASP A 96 1.77 10.72 -18.84
N SER A 97 2.83 10.86 -19.66
CA SER A 97 3.74 9.78 -19.98
C SER A 97 4.54 9.30 -18.77
N ASP A 98 5.02 10.24 -17.94
CA ASP A 98 5.71 9.91 -16.69
C ASP A 98 4.76 9.20 -15.72
N ALA A 99 3.55 9.72 -15.55
CA ALA A 99 2.52 9.11 -14.72
C ALA A 99 2.19 7.67 -15.16
N SER A 100 1.97 7.46 -16.47
CA SER A 100 1.74 6.13 -17.03
C SER A 100 2.89 5.16 -16.77
N ARG A 101 4.12 5.63 -16.86
CA ARG A 101 5.32 4.83 -16.61
C ARG A 101 5.49 4.52 -15.13
N TRP A 102 5.31 5.51 -14.24
CA TRP A 102 5.53 5.35 -12.81
C TRP A 102 4.42 4.55 -12.11
N ASN A 103 3.23 4.50 -12.68
CA ASN A 103 2.14 3.67 -12.19
C ASN A 103 2.34 2.17 -12.45
N ARG A 104 3.26 1.79 -13.34
CA ARG A 104 3.50 0.37 -13.63
C ARG A 104 4.11 -0.33 -12.43
N PHE A 105 3.71 -1.56 -12.23
CA PHE A 105 4.38 -2.44 -11.27
C PHE A 105 5.87 -2.53 -11.60
N PRO A 106 6.76 -2.54 -10.59
CA PRO A 106 8.21 -2.63 -10.81
C PRO A 106 8.61 -3.86 -11.63
N ASP A 107 9.09 -3.63 -12.85
CA ASP A 107 9.59 -4.67 -13.75
C ASP A 107 11.11 -4.83 -13.58
N THR A 108 11.50 -5.39 -12.44
CA THR A 108 12.91 -5.66 -12.13
C THR A 108 13.07 -7.03 -11.48
N ALA A 109 14.27 -7.60 -11.55
CA ALA A 109 14.59 -8.89 -10.95
C ALA A 109 14.23 -8.96 -9.44
N ALA A 110 14.28 -7.82 -8.73
CA ALA A 110 13.95 -7.75 -7.31
C ALA A 110 12.47 -8.04 -6.99
N PHE A 111 11.58 -7.98 -8.00
CA PHE A 111 10.14 -8.20 -7.86
C PHE A 111 9.62 -9.31 -8.80
N ALA A 112 10.52 -10.03 -9.47
CA ALA A 112 10.16 -11.00 -10.50
C ALA A 112 9.25 -12.14 -9.98
N ASP A 113 9.43 -12.53 -8.72
CA ASP A 113 8.62 -13.57 -8.07
C ASP A 113 7.20 -13.10 -7.68
N LEU A 114 6.94 -11.79 -7.69
CA LEU A 114 5.60 -11.21 -7.46
C LEU A 114 4.80 -11.04 -8.76
N TRP A 115 5.43 -11.24 -9.91
CA TRP A 115 4.79 -11.04 -11.19
C TRP A 115 3.82 -12.18 -11.51
N PRO A 116 2.57 -11.91 -11.93
CA PRO A 116 1.64 -12.96 -12.31
C PRO A 116 2.16 -13.71 -13.52
N GLN A 117 2.43 -14.99 -13.39
CA GLN A 117 2.88 -15.84 -14.49
C GLN A 117 1.83 -16.01 -15.60
N ASN A 118 0.57 -15.64 -15.33
CA ASN A 118 -0.54 -15.71 -16.28
C ASN A 118 -1.08 -14.32 -16.63
N ARG A 119 -0.59 -13.76 -17.74
CA ARG A 119 -1.06 -12.48 -18.32
C ARG A 119 -2.49 -12.50 -18.89
N LYS A 120 -3.20 -13.63 -18.84
CA LYS A 120 -4.56 -13.77 -19.37
C LYS A 120 -5.62 -13.57 -18.29
N VAL A 121 -5.78 -12.35 -17.80
CA VAL A 121 -6.96 -12.02 -17.01
C VAL A 121 -7.77 -10.96 -17.74
N LYS A 122 -8.50 -11.41 -18.74
CA LYS A 122 -9.64 -10.68 -19.28
C LYS A 122 -10.83 -10.89 -18.34
N GLY A 123 -11.40 -9.82 -17.79
CA GLY A 123 -12.77 -9.83 -17.28
C GLY A 123 -12.97 -10.07 -15.78
N LEU A 124 -11.98 -9.85 -14.91
CA LEU A 124 -12.16 -10.01 -13.45
C LEU A 124 -13.03 -8.94 -12.77
N MET A 125 -13.29 -7.80 -13.41
CA MET A 125 -14.17 -6.75 -12.88
C MET A 125 -15.63 -7.20 -12.69
N HIS A 126 -16.07 -8.29 -13.33
CA HIS A 126 -17.48 -8.67 -13.35
C HIS A 126 -17.97 -9.53 -12.17
N LYS A 127 -17.09 -9.84 -11.19
CA LYS A 127 -17.47 -10.72 -10.06
C LYS A 127 -16.89 -10.27 -8.71
N LEU A 128 -16.83 -8.96 -8.47
CA LEU A 128 -16.54 -8.47 -7.13
C LEU A 128 -17.70 -8.85 -6.20
N ARG A 129 -17.36 -9.47 -5.06
CA ARG A 129 -18.34 -9.93 -4.08
C ARG A 129 -18.68 -8.81 -3.11
N ASN A 130 -19.90 -8.85 -2.57
CA ASN A 130 -20.33 -7.86 -1.57
C ASN A 130 -19.77 -8.11 -0.16
N LYS A 131 -19.05 -9.22 0.06
CA LYS A 131 -18.52 -9.56 1.38
C LYS A 131 -17.02 -9.80 1.31
N VAL A 132 -16.31 -9.27 2.31
CA VAL A 132 -14.87 -9.43 2.53
C VAL A 132 -14.65 -10.11 3.87
N SER A 133 -13.72 -11.08 3.94
CA SER A 133 -13.26 -11.64 5.20
C SER A 133 -12.34 -10.64 5.89
N LEU A 134 -12.88 -9.91 6.88
CA LEU A 134 -12.20 -8.76 7.49
C LEU A 134 -10.90 -9.13 8.20
N GLU A 135 -10.89 -10.20 9.00
CA GLU A 135 -9.76 -10.59 9.84
C GLU A 135 -8.46 -10.83 9.04
N PRO A 136 -8.42 -11.73 8.02
CA PRO A 136 -7.20 -11.96 7.27
C PRO A 136 -6.72 -10.70 6.53
N VAL A 137 -7.64 -9.92 5.97
CA VAL A 137 -7.29 -8.66 5.28
C VAL A 137 -6.68 -7.67 6.28
N ARG A 138 -7.29 -7.50 7.46
CA ARG A 138 -6.80 -6.61 8.51
C ARG A 138 -5.40 -7.00 8.99
N VAL A 139 -5.15 -8.29 9.22
CA VAL A 139 -3.83 -8.78 9.66
C VAL A 139 -2.75 -8.40 8.65
N PHE A 140 -2.96 -8.68 7.37
CA PHE A 140 -1.96 -8.36 6.34
C PHE A 140 -1.81 -6.86 6.08
N VAL A 141 -2.89 -6.10 6.14
CA VAL A 141 -2.84 -4.64 6.05
C VAL A 141 -2.05 -4.05 7.22
N SER A 142 -2.24 -4.55 8.45
CA SER A 142 -1.44 -4.16 9.63
C SER A 142 0.05 -4.48 9.44
N MET A 143 0.38 -5.67 8.92
CA MET A 143 1.77 -6.04 8.62
C MET A 143 2.39 -5.15 7.54
N ALA A 144 1.64 -4.81 6.48
CA ALA A 144 2.07 -3.88 5.44
C ALA A 144 2.32 -2.48 6.03
N GLN A 145 1.40 -1.97 6.85
CA GLN A 145 1.53 -0.68 7.56
C GLN A 145 2.83 -0.61 8.38
N ARG A 146 3.07 -1.63 9.21
CA ARG A 146 4.28 -1.69 10.03
C ARG A 146 5.56 -1.68 9.19
N LYS A 147 5.63 -2.50 8.14
CA LYS A 147 6.79 -2.58 7.24
C LYS A 147 7.01 -1.27 6.49
N LEU A 148 5.94 -0.63 6.03
CA LEU A 148 6.01 0.64 5.32
C LEU A 148 6.44 1.78 6.26
N ASN A 149 5.93 1.83 7.49
CA ASN A 149 6.36 2.82 8.48
C ASN A 149 7.88 2.71 8.79
N ILE A 150 8.40 1.47 8.89
CA ILE A 150 9.85 1.25 9.03
C ILE A 150 10.59 1.77 7.79
N LEU A 151 10.09 1.57 6.60
CA LEU A 151 10.73 2.05 5.38
C LEU A 151 10.70 3.58 5.31
N CYS A 152 9.60 4.24 5.66
CA CYS A 152 9.49 5.69 5.77
C CYS A 152 10.53 6.25 6.75
N TYR A 153 10.65 5.63 7.94
CA TYR A 153 11.67 6.00 8.93
C TYR A 153 13.09 5.95 8.36
N LEU A 154 13.44 4.87 7.65
CA LEU A 154 14.76 4.71 7.06
C LEU A 154 15.03 5.74 5.96
N VAL A 155 14.07 6.01 5.09
CA VAL A 155 14.20 7.01 4.03
C VAL A 155 14.25 8.44 4.61
N ALA A 156 13.47 8.74 5.63
CA ALA A 156 13.54 10.03 6.33
C ALA A 156 14.92 10.26 6.95
N LYS A 157 15.53 9.21 7.51
CA LYS A 157 16.87 9.25 8.04
C LYS A 157 17.93 9.57 6.98
N GLU A 158 17.84 9.02 5.76
CA GLU A 158 18.72 9.37 4.63
C GLU A 158 18.60 10.86 4.25
N LEU A 159 17.47 11.49 4.53
CA LEU A 159 17.22 12.91 4.31
C LEU A 159 17.59 13.80 5.52
N GLY A 160 18.06 13.20 6.62
CA GLY A 160 18.27 13.94 7.88
C GLY A 160 16.99 14.53 8.47
N ARG A 161 15.82 13.92 8.17
CA ARG A 161 14.52 14.36 8.65
C ARG A 161 14.10 13.61 9.89
N ASP A 162 13.43 14.31 10.80
CA ASP A 162 12.78 13.69 11.94
C ASP A 162 11.61 12.82 11.49
N TRP A 163 11.61 11.59 12.01
CA TRP A 163 10.51 10.64 11.85
C TRP A 163 10.40 9.83 13.14
N VAL A 164 9.19 9.66 13.65
CA VAL A 164 8.99 8.87 14.87
C VAL A 164 9.47 7.45 14.63
N ARG A 165 10.44 7.03 15.44
CA ARG A 165 10.97 5.67 15.35
C ARG A 165 9.88 4.65 15.66
N PRO A 166 9.63 3.68 14.76
CA PRO A 166 8.63 2.65 14.98
C PRO A 166 8.91 1.83 16.25
N LYS A 167 7.88 1.60 17.07
CA LYS A 167 7.99 0.77 18.29
C LYS A 167 8.50 -0.63 17.94
N GLY A 168 9.40 -1.17 18.75
CA GLY A 168 9.98 -2.52 18.57
C GLY A 168 10.97 -2.64 17.40
N LEU A 169 11.45 -1.54 16.84
CA LEU A 169 12.51 -1.57 15.85
C LEU A 169 13.85 -1.80 16.55
N TYR A 170 14.58 -2.86 16.13
CA TYR A 170 15.91 -3.15 16.65
C TYR A 170 16.89 -2.00 16.38
N PRO A 171 17.80 -1.66 17.33
CA PRO A 171 18.73 -0.54 17.20
C PRO A 171 19.59 -0.57 15.92
N GLU A 172 19.98 -1.76 15.49
CA GLU A 172 20.83 -1.98 14.32
C GLU A 172 20.14 -1.62 13.00
N ILE A 173 18.80 -1.62 12.98
CA ILE A 173 18.05 -1.25 11.79
C ILE A 173 18.17 0.25 11.57
N GLY A 174 18.86 0.62 10.49
CA GLY A 174 19.19 2.00 10.13
C GLY A 174 20.55 2.46 10.65
N ALA A 175 21.38 1.60 11.24
CA ALA A 175 22.76 1.94 11.60
C ALA A 175 23.62 2.23 10.35
N GLN A 176 23.30 1.56 9.24
CA GLN A 176 23.97 1.76 7.94
C GLN A 176 23.06 2.53 6.97
N PRO A 177 23.62 3.26 6.00
CA PRO A 177 22.87 3.91 4.94
C PRO A 177 22.00 2.92 4.17
N LEU A 178 20.82 3.36 3.74
CA LEU A 178 19.87 2.55 3.01
C LEU A 178 20.33 2.37 1.54
N THR A 179 20.75 1.17 1.19
CA THR A 179 21.11 0.86 -0.20
C THR A 179 19.87 0.65 -1.09
N GLU A 180 20.03 0.79 -2.42
CA GLU A 180 18.94 0.47 -3.35
C GLU A 180 18.49 -1.00 -3.24
N LYS A 181 19.41 -1.92 -2.99
CA LYS A 181 19.10 -3.34 -2.77
C LYS A 181 18.25 -3.54 -1.51
N ASP A 182 18.55 -2.81 -0.44
CA ASP A 182 17.77 -2.88 0.81
C ASP A 182 16.42 -2.22 0.64
N PHE A 183 16.36 -1.10 -0.07
CA PHE A 183 15.11 -0.44 -0.43
C PHE A 183 14.22 -1.38 -1.24
N ALA A 184 14.73 -2.01 -2.31
CA ALA A 184 14.01 -2.99 -3.11
C ALA A 184 13.46 -4.15 -2.27
N ARG A 185 14.30 -4.75 -1.42
CA ARG A 185 13.92 -5.87 -0.55
C ARG A 185 12.79 -5.50 0.43
N ARG A 186 12.82 -4.28 0.97
CA ARG A 186 11.77 -3.78 1.87
C ARG A 186 10.47 -3.50 1.12
N MET A 187 10.54 -2.86 -0.03
CA MET A 187 9.40 -2.66 -0.93
C MET A 187 8.74 -3.99 -1.30
N HIS A 188 9.55 -4.98 -1.72
CA HIS A 188 9.07 -6.33 -2.02
C HIS A 188 8.24 -6.92 -0.87
N ARG A 189 8.73 -6.81 0.38
CA ARG A 189 8.01 -7.33 1.55
C ARG A 189 6.68 -6.61 1.80
N ILE A 190 6.56 -5.34 1.46
CA ILE A 190 5.31 -4.59 1.56
C ILE A 190 4.32 -5.09 0.49
N TYR A 191 4.78 -5.24 -0.75
CA TYR A 191 3.95 -5.81 -1.83
C TYR A 191 3.43 -7.21 -1.49
N VAL A 192 4.26 -8.06 -0.88
CA VAL A 192 3.83 -9.41 -0.42
C VAL A 192 2.64 -9.30 0.53
N GLU A 193 2.70 -8.41 1.53
CA GLU A 193 1.59 -8.27 2.48
C GLU A 193 0.31 -7.74 1.82
N LEU A 194 0.43 -6.77 0.91
CA LEU A 194 -0.73 -6.25 0.17
C LEU A 194 -1.33 -7.33 -0.76
N ASN A 195 -0.50 -8.15 -1.41
CA ASN A 195 -0.95 -9.28 -2.20
C ASN A 195 -1.71 -10.30 -1.33
N LEU A 196 -1.19 -10.57 -0.13
CA LEU A 196 -1.85 -11.45 0.84
C LEU A 196 -3.19 -10.86 1.29
N ALA A 197 -3.24 -9.56 1.60
CA ALA A 197 -4.48 -8.88 1.97
C ALA A 197 -5.56 -9.04 0.88
N TRP A 198 -5.20 -8.81 -0.38
CA TRP A 198 -6.16 -8.98 -1.48
C TRP A 198 -6.57 -10.43 -1.70
N ASN A 199 -5.61 -11.35 -1.74
CA ASN A 199 -5.86 -12.74 -2.10
C ASN A 199 -6.58 -13.53 -0.99
N SER A 200 -6.48 -13.08 0.28
CA SER A 200 -7.18 -13.68 1.42
C SER A 200 -8.59 -13.13 1.67
N ARG A 201 -9.04 -12.11 0.92
CA ARG A 201 -10.32 -11.42 1.15
C ARG A 201 -11.56 -12.31 1.12
N ASN A 202 -11.47 -13.48 0.51
CA ASN A 202 -12.54 -14.47 0.41
C ASN A 202 -12.24 -15.76 1.21
N ASP A 203 -11.14 -15.79 1.94
CA ASP A 203 -10.70 -16.99 2.65
C ASP A 203 -11.31 -17.07 4.04
N LYS A 204 -12.26 -17.98 4.21
CA LYS A 204 -12.85 -18.29 5.52
C LYS A 204 -11.95 -19.24 6.35
N THR A 205 -10.92 -19.81 5.75
CA THR A 205 -10.08 -20.87 6.36
C THR A 205 -8.67 -20.38 6.70
N PHE A 206 -8.47 -19.08 6.75
CA PHE A 206 -7.18 -18.45 7.01
C PHE A 206 -6.47 -18.97 8.27
N ALA A 207 -7.22 -19.45 9.26
CA ALA A 207 -6.68 -20.04 10.49
C ALA A 207 -5.82 -21.30 10.28
N THR A 208 -5.80 -21.91 9.09
CA THR A 208 -5.15 -23.21 8.85
C THR A 208 -3.79 -23.17 8.14
N GLY A 209 -3.21 -22.01 7.88
CA GLY A 209 -1.78 -21.80 7.55
C GLY A 209 -1.21 -22.43 6.26
N LYS A 210 -1.83 -23.42 5.66
CA LYS A 210 -1.27 -24.16 4.50
C LYS A 210 -1.38 -23.45 3.15
N ARG A 211 -2.35 -22.56 2.96
CA ARG A 211 -2.56 -21.83 1.68
C ARG A 211 -1.77 -20.51 1.57
N ALA A 212 -1.20 -20.01 2.65
CA ALA A 212 -0.53 -18.71 2.65
C ALA A 212 0.69 -18.63 1.73
N ILE A 213 1.35 -19.74 1.43
CA ILE A 213 2.59 -19.75 0.64
C ILE A 213 2.32 -19.50 -0.85
N ASP A 214 1.26 -20.09 -1.40
CA ASP A 214 0.92 -19.96 -2.82
C ASP A 214 0.32 -18.57 -3.16
N ILE A 215 -0.36 -17.98 -2.19
CA ILE A 215 -1.04 -16.67 -2.35
C ILE A 215 -0.05 -15.50 -2.32
N ARG A 216 1.14 -15.65 -1.72
CA ARG A 216 2.16 -14.60 -1.59
C ARG A 216 2.64 -14.04 -2.94
N ARG A 217 2.66 -14.89 -3.97
CA ARG A 217 3.24 -14.59 -5.28
C ARG A 217 2.23 -14.06 -6.30
N LEU A 218 0.94 -14.16 -5.99
CA LEU A 218 -0.11 -13.74 -6.92
C LEU A 218 -0.34 -12.23 -6.81
N PHE A 219 0.40 -11.44 -7.59
CA PHE A 219 0.06 -10.05 -7.80
C PHE A 219 -1.34 -9.96 -8.42
N PRO A 220 -2.27 -9.20 -7.83
CA PRO A 220 -3.60 -9.07 -8.37
C PRO A 220 -3.50 -8.37 -9.73
N SER A 221 -3.72 -9.10 -10.82
CA SER A 221 -3.68 -8.58 -12.20
C SER A 221 -4.62 -7.39 -12.42
N ILE A 222 -5.65 -7.28 -11.59
CA ILE A 222 -6.59 -6.17 -11.56
C ILE A 222 -5.88 -4.82 -11.25
N PHE A 223 -4.81 -4.81 -10.44
CA PHE A 223 -4.05 -3.60 -10.15
C PHE A 223 -3.08 -3.20 -11.28
N ALA A 224 -2.77 -4.11 -12.19
CA ALA A 224 -1.94 -3.80 -13.35
C ALA A 224 -2.67 -2.96 -14.41
N THR A 225 -4.01 -2.97 -14.41
CA THR A 225 -4.85 -2.31 -15.43
C THR A 225 -5.59 -1.07 -14.89
N GLY A 226 -5.82 -0.98 -13.59
CA GLY A 226 -6.71 0.02 -12.97
C GLY A 226 -6.07 1.39 -12.76
N CYS A 227 -4.80 1.45 -12.40
CA CYS A 227 -4.11 2.71 -12.06
C CYS A 227 -4.17 3.79 -13.15
N ASN A 228 -4.26 3.42 -14.42
CA ASN A 228 -4.32 4.38 -15.53
C ASN A 228 -5.62 5.21 -15.56
N ASN A 229 -6.75 4.67 -15.13
CA ASN A 229 -8.03 5.35 -15.23
C ASN A 229 -8.28 6.32 -14.06
N MET A 230 -7.78 6.00 -12.87
CA MET A 230 -7.96 6.85 -11.69
C MET A 230 -7.06 8.08 -11.71
N TRP A 231 -5.82 7.97 -12.20
CA TRP A 231 -4.94 9.12 -12.36
C TRP A 231 -5.50 10.15 -13.35
N ARG A 232 -6.15 9.71 -14.42
CA ARG A 232 -6.87 10.62 -15.30
C ARG A 232 -7.97 11.39 -14.57
N ALA A 233 -8.75 10.73 -13.72
CA ALA A 233 -9.80 11.37 -12.92
C ALA A 233 -9.23 12.32 -11.86
N PHE A 234 -8.08 11.99 -11.25
CA PHE A 234 -7.39 12.84 -10.27
C PHE A 234 -6.76 14.08 -10.93
N LEU A 235 -6.12 13.93 -12.08
CA LEU A 235 -5.53 15.04 -12.84
C LEU A 235 -6.60 16.00 -13.39
N LEU A 236 -7.77 15.50 -13.79
CA LEU A 236 -8.90 16.32 -14.23
C LEU A 236 -9.53 17.13 -13.10
N ARG A 237 -9.39 16.73 -11.83
CA ARG A 237 -9.88 17.47 -10.65
C ARG A 237 -8.92 18.55 -10.16
N ARG A 238 -7.67 18.56 -10.61
CA ARG A 238 -6.66 19.60 -10.27
C ARG A 238 -6.49 20.69 -11.32
N ARG A 239 -7.22 20.61 -12.43
CA ARG A 239 -7.40 21.69 -13.40
C ARG A 239 -8.71 22.42 -13.15
#